data_215df7318028e5d892b94cc4fdddb82a
#
_entry.id   215df7318028e5d892b94cc4fdddb82a
#
_cell.length_a   1.000
_cell.length_b   1.000
_cell.length_c   1.000
_cell.angle_alpha   90.00
_cell.angle_beta   90.00
_cell.angle_gamma   90.00
#
_symmetry.space_group_name_H-M   'P 1'
#
loop_
_entity.id
_entity.type
_entity.pdbx_description
1 polymer ?
#
loop_
_entity_poly.entity_id
_entity_poly.type
_entity_poly.pdbx_seq_one_letter_code
_entity_poly.pdbx_strand_id
1 'polypeptide(L)'
;MNRPKILTVLASPRVNGLTAQLLEAAEKQLEDEGCEVVRVNVSELQFKACRACMKCRQSGMCHMPFDDAHKVDQYLLECDGLIVATPTYLGGLPGETKMLFDRLVSALMDTSHRNEMMPQPRHIGKPIGVIVTSSACWPFNMMSKICDTSGTLRRIFTPSGFEFVSIMRLGNTKKILGLKPSDIKRAEKMAHKVSAKAQIYFARRQKFSKFAK
;
A
#
# COMPACT_ATOMS: atom_id res chain seq x y z
N MET A 1 2.68 1.76 24.68
CA MET A 1 2.70 3.15 24.17
C MET A 1 1.92 3.18 22.87
N ASN A 2 1.06 4.19 22.69
CA ASN A 2 0.24 4.30 21.48
C ASN A 2 1.09 4.97 20.38
N ARG A 3 1.51 4.21 19.35
CA ARG A 3 2.42 4.62 18.27
C ARG A 3 1.69 4.62 16.94
N PRO A 4 2.08 5.45 15.93
CA PRO A 4 1.55 5.34 14.58
C PRO A 4 1.81 3.94 14.02
N LYS A 5 0.79 3.31 13.44
CA LYS A 5 0.87 1.99 12.82
C LYS A 5 1.00 2.14 11.31
N ILE A 6 2.06 1.62 10.73
CA ILE A 6 2.30 1.65 9.28
C ILE A 6 2.12 0.24 8.72
N LEU A 7 1.19 0.09 7.78
CA LEU A 7 1.06 -1.13 7.02
C LEU A 7 2.08 -1.12 5.87
N THR A 8 2.88 -2.17 5.76
CA THR A 8 3.78 -2.38 4.63
C THR A 8 3.34 -3.60 3.84
N VAL A 9 3.26 -3.47 2.51
CA VAL A 9 2.81 -4.52 1.61
C VAL A 9 3.93 -4.86 0.64
N LEU A 10 4.49 -6.07 0.77
CA LEU A 10 5.40 -6.64 -0.21
C LEU A 10 4.60 -7.40 -1.27
N ALA A 11 4.51 -6.82 -2.46
CA ALA A 11 3.81 -7.40 -3.61
C ALA A 11 4.75 -8.24 -4.52
N SER A 12 5.88 -8.68 -3.99
CA SER A 12 6.85 -9.50 -4.72
C SER A 12 6.88 -10.92 -4.15
N PRO A 13 6.82 -11.97 -5.00
CA PRO A 13 7.00 -13.34 -4.54
C PRO A 13 8.45 -13.64 -4.12
N ARG A 14 9.40 -12.77 -4.47
CA ARG A 14 10.81 -12.91 -4.08
C ARG A 14 11.06 -12.17 -2.77
N VAL A 15 10.92 -12.89 -1.66
CA VAL A 15 11.06 -12.32 -0.30
C VAL A 15 12.46 -11.75 0.01
N ASN A 16 13.49 -12.16 -0.73
CA ASN A 16 14.87 -11.63 -0.62
C ASN A 16 15.28 -10.83 -1.87
N GLY A 17 14.34 -10.45 -2.74
CA GLY A 17 14.61 -9.69 -3.96
C GLY A 17 14.85 -8.21 -3.69
N LEU A 18 15.28 -7.46 -4.73
CA LEU A 18 15.57 -6.02 -4.62
C LEU A 18 14.38 -5.22 -4.08
N THR A 19 13.13 -5.60 -4.43
CA THR A 19 11.92 -4.97 -3.92
C THR A 19 11.77 -5.15 -2.42
N ALA A 20 12.04 -6.36 -1.93
CA ALA A 20 11.99 -6.68 -0.50
C ALA A 20 13.08 -5.94 0.28
N GLN A 21 14.33 -5.95 -0.22
CA GLN A 21 15.45 -5.24 0.42
C GLN A 21 15.21 -3.72 0.53
N LEU A 22 14.58 -3.10 -0.48
CA LEU A 22 14.18 -1.69 -0.40
C LEU A 22 13.07 -1.46 0.62
N LEU A 23 12.12 -2.39 0.72
CA LEU A 23 11.06 -2.31 1.73
C LEU A 23 11.64 -2.48 3.13
N GLU A 24 12.56 -3.42 3.34
CA GLU A 24 13.26 -3.63 4.63
C GLU A 24 14.01 -2.37 5.10
N ALA A 25 14.70 -1.69 4.18
CA ALA A 25 15.36 -0.43 4.50
C ALA A 25 14.35 0.65 4.91
N ALA A 26 13.19 0.70 4.24
CA ALA A 26 12.11 1.60 4.60
C ALA A 26 11.47 1.26 5.96
N GLU A 27 11.25 -0.03 6.23
CA GLU A 27 10.68 -0.53 7.50
C GLU A 27 11.59 -0.20 8.68
N LYS A 28 12.89 -0.45 8.53
CA LYS A 28 13.88 -0.09 9.56
C LYS A 28 13.84 1.42 9.88
N GLN A 29 13.77 2.27 8.86
CA GLN A 29 13.65 3.72 9.06
C GLN A 29 12.36 4.09 9.82
N LEU A 30 11.22 3.42 9.51
CA LEU A 30 9.97 3.65 10.23
C LEU A 30 10.06 3.24 11.70
N GLU A 31 10.70 2.11 12.00
CA GLU A 31 10.93 1.62 13.37
C GLU A 31 11.85 2.54 14.15
N ASP A 32 12.95 3.00 13.54
CA ASP A 32 13.89 3.97 14.11
C ASP A 32 13.19 5.31 14.45
N GLU A 33 12.13 5.67 13.72
CA GLU A 33 11.29 6.85 13.97
C GLU A 33 10.10 6.58 14.90
N GLY A 34 10.06 5.42 15.54
CA GLY A 34 9.07 5.06 16.56
C GLY A 34 7.71 4.63 16.03
N CYS A 35 7.59 4.25 14.75
CA CYS A 35 6.37 3.66 14.21
C CYS A 35 6.28 2.15 14.54
N GLU A 36 5.06 1.65 14.66
CA GLU A 36 4.78 0.22 14.64
C GLU A 36 4.63 -0.22 13.18
N VAL A 37 5.38 -1.22 12.73
CA VAL A 37 5.32 -1.74 11.36
C VAL A 37 4.56 -3.06 11.34
N VAL A 38 3.54 -3.15 10.48
CA VAL A 38 2.82 -4.39 10.19
C VAL A 38 3.11 -4.77 8.75
N ARG A 39 3.89 -5.84 8.54
CA ARG A 39 4.26 -6.33 7.21
C ARG A 39 3.28 -7.38 6.70
N VAL A 40 2.89 -7.24 5.43
CA VAL A 40 2.11 -8.22 4.67
C VAL A 40 2.90 -8.62 3.43
N ASN A 41 3.20 -9.91 3.30
CA ASN A 41 3.78 -10.52 2.11
C ASN A 41 2.63 -11.12 1.28
N VAL A 42 2.31 -10.54 0.13
CA VAL A 42 1.14 -10.95 -0.67
C VAL A 42 1.25 -12.41 -1.12
N SER A 43 2.45 -12.89 -1.45
CA SER A 43 2.69 -14.27 -1.88
C SER A 43 2.49 -15.33 -0.79
N GLU A 44 2.38 -14.94 0.47
CA GLU A 44 2.16 -15.85 1.61
C GLU A 44 0.69 -15.92 2.02
N LEU A 45 -0.16 -15.04 1.46
CA LEU A 45 -1.56 -14.97 1.82
C LEU A 45 -2.38 -16.07 1.14
N GLN A 46 -3.29 -16.68 1.91
CA GLN A 46 -4.27 -17.64 1.41
C GLN A 46 -5.62 -16.94 1.26
N PHE A 47 -5.99 -16.55 0.06
CA PHE A 47 -7.26 -15.89 -0.23
C PHE A 47 -7.76 -16.18 -1.65
N LYS A 48 -9.06 -15.97 -1.87
CA LYS A 48 -9.69 -16.11 -3.19
C LYS A 48 -9.96 -14.76 -3.84
N ALA A 49 -9.96 -14.69 -5.15
CA ALA A 49 -10.32 -13.49 -5.91
C ALA A 49 -11.74 -13.00 -5.59
N CYS A 50 -11.98 -11.70 -5.77
CA CYS A 50 -13.32 -11.12 -5.66
C CYS A 50 -14.27 -11.78 -6.66
N ARG A 51 -15.44 -12.23 -6.19
CA ARG A 51 -16.47 -12.88 -7.02
C ARG A 51 -17.54 -11.90 -7.52
N ALA A 52 -17.34 -10.62 -7.32
CA ALA A 52 -18.30 -9.57 -7.71
C ALA A 52 -19.75 -9.82 -7.19
N CYS A 53 -19.89 -10.41 -6.00
CA CYS A 53 -21.20 -10.73 -5.42
C CYS A 53 -21.99 -9.50 -4.93
N MET A 54 -21.37 -8.33 -4.93
CA MET A 54 -21.92 -7.01 -4.56
C MET A 54 -22.49 -6.87 -3.13
N LYS A 55 -22.36 -7.91 -2.28
CA LYS A 55 -22.87 -7.87 -0.90
C LYS A 55 -22.20 -6.79 -0.03
N CYS A 56 -20.91 -6.50 -0.29
CA CYS A 56 -20.18 -5.43 0.40
C CYS A 56 -20.79 -4.03 0.18
N ARG A 57 -21.53 -3.82 -0.92
CA ARG A 57 -22.28 -2.58 -1.17
C ARG A 57 -23.47 -2.37 -0.24
N GLN A 58 -23.89 -3.41 0.47
CA GLN A 58 -25.01 -3.32 1.42
C GLN A 58 -24.52 -3.20 2.86
N SER A 59 -23.42 -3.88 3.19
CA SER A 59 -22.92 -4.03 4.57
C SER A 59 -21.64 -3.23 4.84
N GLY A 60 -20.98 -2.72 3.81
CA GLY A 60 -19.68 -2.06 3.95
C GLY A 60 -18.52 -3.03 4.23
N MET A 61 -18.72 -4.34 4.16
CA MET A 61 -17.70 -5.36 4.42
C MET A 61 -17.76 -6.52 3.43
N CYS A 62 -16.65 -7.24 3.23
CA CYS A 62 -16.60 -8.41 2.36
C CYS A 62 -17.34 -9.60 2.99
N HIS A 63 -18.21 -10.27 2.21
CA HIS A 63 -18.99 -11.44 2.62
C HIS A 63 -18.45 -12.78 2.07
N MET A 64 -17.26 -12.78 1.49
CA MET A 64 -16.60 -14.04 1.15
C MET A 64 -16.29 -14.84 2.43
N PRO A 65 -16.13 -16.17 2.36
CA PRO A 65 -15.61 -16.93 3.50
C PRO A 65 -14.34 -16.30 4.07
N PHE A 66 -14.21 -16.32 5.40
CA PHE A 66 -13.08 -15.68 6.08
C PHE A 66 -11.74 -16.26 5.56
N ASP A 67 -10.86 -15.39 5.14
CA ASP A 67 -9.55 -15.69 4.60
C ASP A 67 -8.56 -14.55 4.93
N ASP A 68 -7.30 -14.66 4.49
CA ASP A 68 -6.30 -13.67 4.82
C ASP A 68 -6.58 -12.27 4.27
N ALA A 69 -7.39 -12.14 3.20
CA ALA A 69 -7.80 -10.82 2.73
C ALA A 69 -8.59 -10.04 3.78
N HIS A 70 -9.37 -10.71 4.64
CA HIS A 70 -10.09 -10.05 5.74
C HIS A 70 -9.15 -9.53 6.83
N LYS A 71 -8.02 -10.23 7.08
CA LYS A 71 -6.98 -9.74 7.99
C LYS A 71 -6.33 -8.47 7.44
N VAL A 72 -6.05 -8.47 6.12
CA VAL A 72 -5.49 -7.29 5.45
C VAL A 72 -6.48 -6.12 5.42
N ASP A 73 -7.79 -6.38 5.24
CA ASP A 73 -8.86 -5.39 5.40
C ASP A 73 -8.75 -4.68 6.76
N GLN A 74 -8.62 -5.46 7.83
CA GLN A 74 -8.50 -4.92 9.19
C GLN A 74 -7.21 -4.08 9.34
N TYR A 75 -6.06 -4.59 8.91
CA TYR A 75 -4.79 -3.84 8.98
C TYR A 75 -4.86 -2.53 8.21
N LEU A 76 -5.50 -2.51 7.03
CA LEU A 76 -5.67 -1.33 6.20
C LEU A 76 -6.54 -0.27 6.89
N LEU A 77 -7.63 -0.68 7.55
CA LEU A 77 -8.50 0.21 8.30
C LEU A 77 -7.80 0.81 9.53
N GLU A 78 -7.01 0.01 10.25
CA GLU A 78 -6.36 0.39 11.49
C GLU A 78 -5.08 1.22 11.29
N CYS A 79 -4.38 1.06 10.17
CA CYS A 79 -3.10 1.74 9.96
C CYS A 79 -3.23 3.27 9.88
N ASP A 80 -2.15 3.97 10.18
CA ASP A 80 -2.02 5.43 10.08
C ASP A 80 -1.25 5.87 8.83
N GLY A 81 -0.65 4.90 8.13
CA GLY A 81 0.06 5.09 6.87
C GLY A 81 0.29 3.76 6.16
N LEU A 82 0.65 3.83 4.89
CA LEU A 82 0.84 2.67 4.02
C LEU A 82 2.12 2.80 3.20
N ILE A 83 2.87 1.70 3.06
CA ILE A 83 3.91 1.57 2.03
C ILE A 83 3.61 0.33 1.19
N VAL A 84 3.56 0.50 -0.15
CA VAL A 84 3.42 -0.61 -1.10
C VAL A 84 4.71 -0.74 -1.90
N ALA A 85 5.38 -1.89 -1.78
CA ALA A 85 6.56 -2.24 -2.55
C ALA A 85 6.22 -3.33 -3.56
N THR A 86 6.35 -3.03 -4.84
CA THR A 86 5.90 -3.91 -5.93
C THR A 86 6.87 -3.94 -7.10
N PRO A 87 7.12 -5.12 -7.70
CA PRO A 87 7.70 -5.18 -9.02
C PRO A 87 6.66 -4.82 -10.08
N THR A 88 7.13 -4.49 -11.28
CA THR A 88 6.29 -4.36 -12.48
C THR A 88 6.28 -5.66 -13.25
N TYR A 89 5.10 -6.26 -13.44
CA TYR A 89 4.88 -7.45 -14.26
C TYR A 89 4.00 -7.09 -15.47
N LEU A 90 4.50 -7.31 -16.68
CA LEU A 90 3.79 -6.97 -17.92
C LEU A 90 3.24 -5.53 -17.93
N GLY A 91 4.04 -4.59 -17.42
CA GLY A 91 3.67 -3.18 -17.37
C GLY A 91 2.79 -2.76 -16.19
N GLY A 92 2.28 -3.70 -15.39
CA GLY A 92 1.32 -3.47 -14.31
C GLY A 92 1.71 -4.08 -12.95
N LEU A 93 0.73 -4.18 -12.07
CA LEU A 93 0.86 -4.89 -10.78
C LEU A 93 0.94 -6.41 -11.00
N PRO A 94 1.63 -7.16 -10.11
CA PRO A 94 1.50 -8.61 -10.05
C PRO A 94 0.04 -9.04 -9.88
N GLY A 95 -0.37 -10.14 -10.53
CA GLY A 95 -1.76 -10.58 -10.55
C GLY A 95 -2.35 -10.79 -9.15
N GLU A 96 -1.62 -11.46 -8.26
CA GLU A 96 -2.05 -11.68 -6.86
C GLU A 96 -2.28 -10.38 -6.11
N THR A 97 -1.42 -9.38 -6.32
CA THR A 97 -1.57 -8.05 -5.70
C THR A 97 -2.84 -7.35 -6.20
N LYS A 98 -3.11 -7.45 -7.51
CA LYS A 98 -4.35 -6.88 -8.05
C LYS A 98 -5.57 -7.62 -7.52
N MET A 99 -5.53 -8.95 -7.43
CA MET A 99 -6.59 -9.76 -6.81
C MET A 99 -6.83 -9.36 -5.35
N LEU A 100 -5.78 -9.13 -4.58
CA LEU A 100 -5.90 -8.66 -3.20
C LEU A 100 -6.63 -7.30 -3.15
N PHE A 101 -6.17 -6.31 -3.91
CA PHE A 101 -6.79 -4.99 -3.92
C PHE A 101 -8.25 -5.01 -4.40
N ASP A 102 -8.62 -5.92 -5.31
CA ASP A 102 -10.01 -6.13 -5.70
C ASP A 102 -10.87 -6.70 -4.55
N ARG A 103 -10.27 -7.48 -3.65
CA ARG A 103 -10.93 -7.97 -2.43
C ARG A 103 -11.09 -6.88 -1.37
N LEU A 104 -10.14 -5.93 -1.29
CA LEU A 104 -10.11 -4.86 -0.30
C LEU A 104 -11.00 -3.66 -0.65
N VAL A 105 -11.87 -3.75 -1.66
CA VAL A 105 -12.67 -2.61 -2.12
C VAL A 105 -13.52 -1.99 -1.01
N SER A 106 -14.08 -2.81 -0.11
CA SER A 106 -14.89 -2.33 1.02
C SER A 106 -14.07 -1.72 2.14
N ALA A 107 -12.81 -2.13 2.31
CA ALA A 107 -11.89 -1.48 3.24
C ALA A 107 -11.33 -0.18 2.67
N LEU A 108 -11.11 -0.11 1.37
CA LEU A 108 -10.61 1.08 0.68
C LEU A 108 -11.67 2.20 0.63
N MET A 109 -12.91 1.86 0.33
CA MET A 109 -14.00 2.81 0.10
C MET A 109 -15.28 2.33 0.77
N ASP A 110 -16.07 3.25 1.32
CA ASP A 110 -17.42 2.94 1.74
C ASP A 110 -18.34 2.80 0.53
N THR A 111 -18.79 1.59 0.32
CA THR A 111 -19.66 1.24 -0.81
C THR A 111 -21.12 1.06 -0.38
N SER A 112 -21.46 1.31 0.89
CA SER A 112 -22.79 1.07 1.46
C SER A 112 -23.82 2.16 1.12
N HIS A 113 -23.36 3.35 0.73
CA HIS A 113 -24.23 4.47 0.38
C HIS A 113 -24.79 4.33 -1.04
N ARG A 114 -25.95 3.66 -1.17
CA ARG A 114 -26.58 3.32 -2.47
C ARG A 114 -27.00 4.55 -3.30
N ASN A 115 -27.27 5.67 -2.65
CA ASN A 115 -27.82 6.87 -3.30
C ASN A 115 -26.72 7.83 -3.77
N GLU A 116 -25.45 7.53 -3.51
CA GLU A 116 -24.34 8.37 -3.93
C GLU A 116 -23.72 7.85 -5.22
N MET A 117 -23.44 8.77 -6.15
CA MET A 117 -22.85 8.43 -7.45
C MET A 117 -21.44 7.86 -7.33
N MET A 118 -20.73 8.17 -6.23
CA MET A 118 -19.36 7.73 -5.97
C MET A 118 -19.23 7.12 -4.57
N PRO A 119 -18.49 6.01 -4.41
CA PRO A 119 -18.15 5.49 -3.09
C PRO A 119 -17.38 6.52 -2.26
N GLN A 120 -17.63 6.55 -0.95
CA GLN A 120 -16.97 7.49 -0.05
C GLN A 120 -15.58 7.00 0.36
N PRO A 121 -14.55 7.87 0.37
CA PRO A 121 -13.19 7.50 0.78
C PRO A 121 -13.13 7.19 2.28
N ARG A 122 -12.46 6.07 2.66
CA ARG A 122 -12.28 5.68 4.08
C ARG A 122 -10.96 6.17 4.69
N HIS A 123 -10.02 6.69 3.88
CA HIS A 123 -8.63 6.93 4.29
C HIS A 123 -8.18 8.37 4.07
N ILE A 124 -9.07 9.35 4.24
CA ILE A 124 -8.81 10.76 3.94
C ILE A 124 -7.58 11.27 4.69
N GLY A 125 -6.55 11.69 3.93
CA GLY A 125 -5.30 12.24 4.46
C GLY A 125 -4.30 11.22 5.01
N LYS A 126 -4.59 9.90 4.90
CA LYS A 126 -3.64 8.84 5.26
C LYS A 126 -2.47 8.84 4.27
N PRO A 127 -1.20 8.92 4.70
CA PRO A 127 -0.07 8.94 3.78
C PRO A 127 0.18 7.57 3.15
N ILE A 128 0.57 7.58 1.86
CA ILE A 128 1.06 6.41 1.17
C ILE A 128 2.42 6.68 0.50
N GLY A 129 3.39 5.77 0.74
CA GLY A 129 4.64 5.65 0.01
C GLY A 129 4.61 4.46 -0.95
N VAL A 130 5.27 4.58 -2.10
CA VAL A 130 5.30 3.51 -3.09
C VAL A 130 6.73 3.25 -3.57
N ILE A 131 7.13 1.98 -3.57
CA ILE A 131 8.37 1.49 -4.19
C ILE A 131 7.97 0.65 -5.41
N VAL A 132 8.43 1.05 -6.60
CA VAL A 132 8.23 0.30 -7.84
C VAL A 132 9.58 -0.13 -8.39
N THR A 133 9.74 -1.43 -8.61
CA THR A 133 10.92 -1.98 -9.29
C THR A 133 10.54 -2.52 -10.67
N SER A 134 11.40 -2.34 -11.67
CA SER A 134 11.14 -2.84 -13.03
C SER A 134 12.40 -3.25 -13.74
N SER A 135 12.28 -4.16 -14.72
CA SER A 135 13.37 -4.50 -15.64
C SER A 135 13.61 -3.41 -16.68
N ALA A 136 12.61 -2.57 -16.96
CA ALA A 136 12.74 -1.43 -17.86
C ALA A 136 13.72 -0.41 -17.29
N CYS A 137 14.62 0.11 -18.18
CA CYS A 137 15.56 1.17 -17.82
C CYS A 137 14.91 2.55 -17.96
N TRP A 138 15.59 3.57 -17.46
CA TRP A 138 15.21 4.96 -17.74
C TRP A 138 15.42 5.29 -19.22
N PRO A 139 14.53 6.02 -19.91
CA PRO A 139 13.29 6.62 -19.40
C PRO A 139 12.06 5.69 -19.46
N PHE A 140 12.17 4.48 -20.02
CA PHE A 140 11.03 3.58 -20.27
C PHE A 140 10.27 3.17 -19.00
N ASN A 141 10.96 3.07 -17.85
CA ASN A 141 10.34 2.78 -16.56
C ASN A 141 9.47 3.95 -16.02
N MET A 142 9.50 5.11 -16.67
CA MET A 142 8.67 6.27 -16.35
C MET A 142 7.45 6.40 -17.30
N MET A 143 7.46 5.71 -18.43
CA MET A 143 6.40 5.81 -19.43
C MET A 143 5.21 4.93 -19.03
N SER A 144 4.03 5.53 -18.87
CA SER A 144 2.81 4.80 -18.50
C SER A 144 2.41 3.69 -19.48
N LYS A 145 2.71 3.85 -20.76
CA LYS A 145 2.46 2.81 -21.77
C LYS A 145 3.32 1.54 -21.58
N ILE A 146 4.43 1.64 -20.84
CA ILE A 146 5.38 0.54 -20.63
C ILE A 146 5.35 0.08 -19.17
N CYS A 147 5.16 1.01 -18.24
CA CYS A 147 5.28 0.76 -16.80
C CYS A 147 4.24 1.59 -16.03
N ASP A 148 2.99 1.10 -16.01
CA ASP A 148 1.85 1.82 -15.39
C ASP A 148 1.56 1.38 -13.94
N THR A 149 2.46 0.63 -13.32
CA THR A 149 2.29 0.13 -11.94
C THR A 149 1.94 1.25 -10.96
N SER A 150 2.68 2.37 -11.01
CA SER A 150 2.40 3.52 -10.13
C SER A 150 1.10 4.25 -10.48
N GLY A 151 0.70 4.29 -11.75
CA GLY A 151 -0.58 4.82 -12.20
C GLY A 151 -1.75 3.96 -11.71
N THR A 152 -1.61 2.64 -11.77
CA THR A 152 -2.61 1.72 -11.23
C THR A 152 -2.78 1.90 -9.72
N LEU A 153 -1.68 2.01 -8.95
CA LEU A 153 -1.77 2.28 -7.51
C LEU A 153 -2.44 3.62 -7.23
N ARG A 154 -2.14 4.67 -8.01
CA ARG A 154 -2.84 5.95 -7.87
C ARG A 154 -4.34 5.84 -8.12
N ARG A 155 -4.75 5.09 -9.15
CA ARG A 155 -6.20 4.87 -9.45
C ARG A 155 -6.92 4.10 -8.34
N ILE A 156 -6.22 3.26 -7.58
CA ILE A 156 -6.79 2.53 -6.44
C ILE A 156 -6.84 3.42 -5.19
N PHE A 157 -5.73 4.03 -4.82
CA PHE A 157 -5.57 4.65 -3.50
C PHE A 157 -5.97 6.13 -3.43
N THR A 158 -5.90 6.89 -4.54
CA THR A 158 -6.34 8.30 -4.52
C THR A 158 -7.85 8.43 -4.28
N PRO A 159 -8.73 7.68 -4.99
CA PRO A 159 -10.16 7.72 -4.70
C PRO A 159 -10.51 7.21 -3.29
N SER A 160 -9.65 6.37 -2.71
CA SER A 160 -9.82 5.89 -1.34
C SER A 160 -9.43 6.91 -0.26
N GLY A 161 -8.91 8.08 -0.66
CA GLY A 161 -8.53 9.18 0.24
C GLY A 161 -7.06 9.19 0.68
N PHE A 162 -6.23 8.27 0.18
CA PHE A 162 -4.80 8.28 0.50
C PHE A 162 -4.06 9.44 -0.17
N GLU A 163 -3.12 10.02 0.58
CA GLU A 163 -2.21 11.06 0.10
C GLU A 163 -0.86 10.45 -0.32
N PHE A 164 -0.53 10.48 -1.60
CA PHE A 164 0.76 10.01 -2.10
C PHE A 164 1.89 10.98 -1.71
N VAL A 165 2.70 10.60 -0.73
CA VAL A 165 3.80 11.44 -0.24
C VAL A 165 5.11 11.19 -0.97
N SER A 166 5.32 9.99 -1.51
CA SER A 166 6.52 9.68 -2.29
C SER A 166 6.32 8.45 -3.17
N ILE A 167 6.90 8.47 -4.36
CA ILE A 167 7.01 7.30 -5.25
C ILE A 167 8.46 7.12 -5.63
N MET A 168 9.06 6.02 -5.19
CA MET A 168 10.40 5.60 -5.57
C MET A 168 10.32 4.61 -6.73
N ARG A 169 11.11 4.81 -7.78
CA ARG A 169 11.26 3.86 -8.89
C ARG A 169 12.70 3.41 -9.00
N LEU A 170 12.90 2.08 -9.12
CA LEU A 170 14.18 1.46 -9.44
C LEU A 170 14.01 0.66 -10.74
N GLY A 171 14.60 1.16 -11.82
CA GLY A 171 14.60 0.50 -13.13
C GLY A 171 15.83 -0.37 -13.33
N ASN A 172 15.86 -1.08 -14.48
CA ASN A 172 16.99 -1.89 -14.94
C ASN A 172 17.38 -3.03 -13.98
N THR A 173 16.41 -3.58 -13.23
CA THR A 173 16.67 -4.55 -12.14
C THR A 173 17.32 -5.85 -12.61
N LYS A 174 17.23 -6.20 -13.90
CA LYS A 174 17.95 -7.37 -14.48
C LYS A 174 19.46 -7.25 -14.44
N LYS A 175 20.00 -6.02 -14.45
CA LYS A 175 21.45 -5.74 -14.44
C LYS A 175 21.99 -5.39 -13.05
N ILE A 176 21.11 -5.32 -12.04
CA ILE A 176 21.50 -4.96 -10.66
C ILE A 176 21.81 -6.25 -9.90
N LEU A 177 23.06 -6.42 -9.50
CA LEU A 177 23.51 -7.54 -8.64
C LEU A 177 23.26 -7.26 -7.17
N GLY A 178 23.18 -5.98 -6.75
CA GLY A 178 22.87 -5.56 -5.39
C GLY A 178 22.49 -4.08 -5.36
N LEU A 179 21.78 -3.67 -4.31
CA LEU A 179 21.38 -2.27 -4.12
C LEU A 179 22.58 -1.39 -3.84
N LYS A 180 22.59 -0.21 -4.42
CA LYS A 180 23.57 0.84 -4.09
C LYS A 180 23.15 1.54 -2.78
N PRO A 181 24.12 2.08 -2.00
CA PRO A 181 23.79 2.89 -0.82
C PRO A 181 22.82 4.05 -1.12
N SER A 182 22.90 4.63 -2.34
CA SER A 182 21.98 5.67 -2.79
C SER A 182 20.53 5.18 -2.94
N ASP A 183 20.30 3.91 -3.31
CA ASP A 183 18.97 3.35 -3.45
C ASP A 183 18.35 3.09 -2.08
N ILE A 184 19.14 2.61 -1.14
CA ILE A 184 18.75 2.44 0.27
C ILE A 184 18.35 3.79 0.87
N LYS A 185 19.21 4.83 0.74
CA LYS A 185 18.89 6.19 1.21
C LYS A 185 17.61 6.77 0.60
N ARG A 186 17.28 6.42 -0.63
CA ARG A 186 16.02 6.84 -1.26
C ARG A 186 14.81 6.16 -0.63
N ALA A 187 14.92 4.87 -0.27
CA ALA A 187 13.87 4.14 0.43
C ALA A 187 13.67 4.70 1.86
N GLU A 188 14.75 4.94 2.60
CA GLU A 188 14.75 5.59 3.91
C GLU A 188 14.11 6.99 3.85
N LYS A 189 14.51 7.83 2.87
CA LYS A 189 13.92 9.16 2.68
C LYS A 189 12.41 9.10 2.37
N MET A 190 11.96 8.10 1.63
CA MET A 190 10.52 7.88 1.39
C MET A 190 9.82 7.50 2.68
N ALA A 191 10.38 6.55 3.44
CA ALA A 191 9.84 6.11 4.73
C ALA A 191 9.73 7.27 5.73
N HIS A 192 10.76 8.11 5.83
CA HIS A 192 10.73 9.33 6.64
C HIS A 192 9.54 10.24 6.29
N LYS A 193 9.26 10.46 5.00
CA LYS A 193 8.10 11.26 4.58
C LYS A 193 6.76 10.63 4.99
N VAL A 194 6.66 9.29 4.91
CA VAL A 194 5.47 8.56 5.34
C VAL A 194 5.32 8.67 6.85
N SER A 195 6.37 8.42 7.63
CA SER A 195 6.38 8.53 9.08
C SER A 195 5.96 9.92 9.57
N ALA A 196 6.59 10.97 9.05
CA ALA A 196 6.28 12.35 9.43
C ALA A 196 4.80 12.70 9.24
N LYS A 197 4.22 12.30 8.09
CA LYS A 197 2.78 12.51 7.83
C LYS A 197 1.89 11.59 8.66
N ALA A 198 2.30 10.33 8.88
CA ALA A 198 1.55 9.38 9.69
C ALA A 198 1.46 9.81 11.16
N GLN A 199 2.51 10.41 11.71
CA GLN A 199 2.50 11.00 13.06
C GLN A 199 1.47 12.12 13.18
N ILE A 200 1.38 13.00 12.16
CA ILE A 200 0.37 14.07 12.12
C ILE A 200 -1.04 13.47 12.00
N TYR A 201 -1.22 12.48 11.13
CA TYR A 201 -2.51 11.80 10.94
C TYR A 201 -2.95 11.11 12.23
N PHE A 202 -2.06 10.36 12.87
CA PHE A 202 -2.29 9.68 14.13
C PHE A 202 -2.70 10.66 15.25
N ALA A 203 -1.97 11.77 15.41
CA ALA A 203 -2.29 12.78 16.41
C ALA A 203 -3.69 13.40 16.20
N ARG A 204 -4.08 13.65 14.95
CA ARG A 204 -5.43 14.13 14.61
C ARG A 204 -6.49 13.08 14.98
N ARG A 205 -6.31 11.82 14.57
CA ARG A 205 -7.23 10.71 14.88
C ARG A 205 -7.44 10.56 16.40
N GLN A 206 -6.37 10.66 17.18
CA GLN A 206 -6.45 10.60 18.65
C GLN A 206 -7.27 11.75 19.26
N LYS A 207 -7.16 12.96 18.71
CA LYS A 207 -8.00 14.10 19.17
C LYS A 207 -9.47 13.82 18.90
N PHE A 208 -9.83 13.40 17.68
CA PHE A 208 -11.24 13.13 17.33
C PHE A 208 -11.86 12.00 18.17
N SER A 209 -11.11 10.94 18.47
CA SER A 209 -11.61 9.82 19.28
C SER A 209 -11.93 10.20 20.74
N LYS A 210 -11.32 11.27 21.27
CA LYS A 210 -11.61 11.81 22.60
C LYS A 210 -12.89 12.65 22.65
N PHE A 211 -13.31 13.23 21.54
CA PHE A 211 -14.55 14.03 21.47
C PHE A 211 -15.78 13.18 21.08
N ALA A 212 -15.59 11.94 20.63
CA ALA A 212 -16.67 11.03 20.25
C ALA A 212 -17.13 10.11 21.42
N LYS A 213 -16.56 10.29 22.60
CA LYS A 213 -17.01 9.68 23.88
C LYS A 213 -17.73 10.72 24.72
#